data_19603ea3f2de7d636a304644afaafaf9
#
_entry.id   19603ea3f2de7d636a304644afaafaf9
#
_cell.length_a   1.000
_cell.length_b   1.000
_cell.length_c   1.000
_cell.angle_alpha   90.00
_cell.angle_beta   90.00
_cell.angle_gamma   90.00
#
_symmetry.space_group_name_H-M   'P 1'
#
loop_
_entity.id
_entity.type
_entity.pdbx_description
1 polymer ?
#
loop_
_entity_poly.entity_id
_entity_poly.type
_entity_poly.pdbx_seq_one_letter_code
_entity_poly.pdbx_strand_id
1 'polypeptide(L)'
;MEMHDLVIIGGGPAGLASAYGAYQNGLRDILIIERDDTLGGILNQCIHNGFGLHRFKEELTGPEYAARYEEMVKDTSVTVYTKTMALDISEEKVVTVCSRERGIEQIQAKAIILAMGCRERSRGAISTPGDRVAGVYTAGAAQKYCNIDGYFVGKRVVILGSGDIGLIMARRMTLEGAKVLADVELCPYSNGLNRNIVQCLEDYDIPLYLSHTVTDIKADEEHHRVKEVTISKVDEKNRPIPGTEITFECDTLLLSVGLIPENELSKKAGVKLDPRTRGAFVKDNLETSVPGIFACGNVLQVHDLVDNVSAEGEKAGKNAALYIKEGERKGEIVTAVVGDGISYLCPQQISLADDQKVELCFRVRKPVDRSRVLVYADGELVKKVEKLKMIPSEMEKLPIDKKLLDGKKEVKVTVEEVSL
;
A
#
# COMPACT_ATOMS: atom_id res chain seq x y z
N MET A 1 23.91 -14.42 -19.59
CA MET A 1 23.02 -14.03 -18.48
C MET A 1 23.78 -13.00 -17.67
N GLU A 2 23.22 -11.81 -17.53
CA GLU A 2 23.77 -10.72 -16.73
C GLU A 2 23.68 -11.08 -15.24
N MET A 3 24.62 -10.60 -14.42
CA MET A 3 24.66 -10.93 -12.99
C MET A 3 24.76 -9.63 -12.18
N HIS A 4 23.97 -9.55 -11.11
CA HIS A 4 24.04 -8.45 -10.13
C HIS A 4 24.03 -8.97 -8.70
N ASP A 5 24.64 -8.21 -7.81
CA ASP A 5 24.57 -8.50 -6.38
C ASP A 5 23.14 -8.33 -5.85
N LEU A 6 22.49 -7.21 -6.19
CA LEU A 6 21.13 -6.91 -5.78
C LEU A 6 20.30 -6.46 -6.97
N VAL A 7 19.12 -7.09 -7.17
CA VAL A 7 18.11 -6.65 -8.12
C VAL A 7 16.86 -6.19 -7.36
N ILE A 8 16.40 -4.99 -7.66
CA ILE A 8 15.20 -4.37 -7.06
C ILE A 8 14.12 -4.27 -8.12
N ILE A 9 12.95 -4.85 -7.88
CA ILE A 9 11.82 -4.83 -8.79
C ILE A 9 10.86 -3.72 -8.40
N GLY A 10 10.83 -2.66 -9.20
CA GLY A 10 10.03 -1.44 -9.00
C GLY A 10 10.89 -0.26 -8.57
N GLY A 11 10.80 0.85 -9.33
CA GLY A 11 11.49 2.12 -9.12
C GLY A 11 10.65 3.19 -8.40
N GLY A 12 9.60 2.77 -7.68
CA GLY A 12 8.82 3.65 -6.81
C GLY A 12 9.54 3.99 -5.49
N PRO A 13 8.87 4.66 -4.53
CA PRO A 13 9.49 5.12 -3.29
C PRO A 13 10.16 4.00 -2.48
N ALA A 14 9.54 2.81 -2.42
CA ALA A 14 10.13 1.65 -1.75
C ALA A 14 11.43 1.18 -2.41
N GLY A 15 11.43 1.07 -3.75
CA GLY A 15 12.59 0.60 -4.52
C GLY A 15 13.75 1.59 -4.48
N LEU A 16 13.47 2.89 -4.67
CA LEU A 16 14.47 3.95 -4.57
C LEU A 16 15.11 3.99 -3.17
N ALA A 17 14.29 3.94 -2.12
CA ALA A 17 14.77 3.90 -0.75
C ALA A 17 15.59 2.62 -0.46
N SER A 18 15.20 1.47 -1.04
CA SER A 18 15.94 0.22 -0.91
C SER A 18 17.31 0.28 -1.56
N ALA A 19 17.39 0.85 -2.76
CA ALA A 19 18.66 1.04 -3.45
C ALA A 19 19.61 1.95 -2.65
N TYR A 20 19.09 3.07 -2.16
CA TYR A 20 19.85 3.97 -1.32
C TYR A 20 20.29 3.29 -0.01
N GLY A 21 19.41 2.58 0.67
CA GLY A 21 19.71 1.84 1.90
C GLY A 21 20.78 0.77 1.69
N ALA A 22 20.74 0.03 0.58
CA ALA A 22 21.77 -0.94 0.22
C ALA A 22 23.13 -0.29 -0.07
N TYR A 23 23.11 0.80 -0.84
CA TYR A 23 24.34 1.57 -1.14
C TYR A 23 25.00 2.14 0.12
N GLN A 24 24.22 2.72 1.05
CA GLN A 24 24.71 3.23 2.32
C GLN A 24 25.34 2.13 3.20
N ASN A 25 24.91 0.88 3.02
CA ASN A 25 25.49 -0.28 3.71
C ASN A 25 26.62 -0.97 2.92
N GLY A 26 27.17 -0.27 1.93
CA GLY A 26 28.41 -0.63 1.24
C GLY A 26 28.24 -1.56 0.04
N LEU A 27 26.99 -1.81 -0.42
CA LEU A 27 26.77 -2.50 -1.68
C LEU A 27 26.97 -1.53 -2.86
N ARG A 28 27.51 -2.02 -3.95
CA ARG A 28 27.82 -1.19 -5.12
C ARG A 28 27.17 -1.66 -6.42
N ASP A 29 27.01 -2.98 -6.56
CA ASP A 29 26.35 -3.58 -7.71
C ASP A 29 24.87 -3.78 -7.41
N ILE A 30 24.07 -2.77 -7.76
CA ILE A 30 22.63 -2.67 -7.52
C ILE A 30 21.94 -2.31 -8.82
N LEU A 31 20.92 -3.09 -9.20
CA LEU A 31 20.08 -2.85 -10.37
C LEU A 31 18.62 -2.59 -9.92
N ILE A 32 18.03 -1.48 -10.36
CA ILE A 32 16.59 -1.23 -10.30
C ILE A 32 15.97 -1.56 -11.65
N ILE A 33 14.90 -2.35 -11.67
CA ILE A 33 14.07 -2.65 -12.83
C ILE A 33 12.74 -1.92 -12.68
N GLU A 34 12.44 -0.99 -13.60
CA GLU A 34 11.22 -0.20 -13.61
C GLU A 34 10.51 -0.35 -14.98
N ARG A 35 9.21 -0.68 -14.94
CA ARG A 35 8.40 -0.88 -16.14
C ARG A 35 8.03 0.42 -16.86
N ASP A 36 7.85 1.50 -16.09
CA ASP A 36 7.52 2.82 -16.62
C ASP A 36 8.80 3.49 -17.20
N ASP A 37 8.64 4.61 -17.88
CA ASP A 37 9.75 5.37 -18.48
C ASP A 37 10.46 6.29 -17.46
N THR A 38 9.88 6.48 -16.29
CA THR A 38 10.42 7.29 -15.19
C THR A 38 10.40 6.54 -13.87
N LEU A 39 11.29 6.90 -12.97
CA LEU A 39 11.27 6.48 -11.57
C LEU A 39 10.19 7.25 -10.79
N GLY A 40 10.02 6.97 -9.50
CA GLY A 40 9.06 7.63 -8.61
C GLY A 40 7.72 6.90 -8.48
N GLY A 41 7.35 6.07 -9.45
CA GLY A 41 6.13 5.26 -9.42
C GLY A 41 4.87 6.10 -9.22
N ILE A 42 3.97 5.63 -8.34
CA ILE A 42 2.67 6.28 -8.08
C ILE A 42 2.79 7.73 -7.54
N LEU A 43 3.92 8.12 -6.96
CA LEU A 43 4.13 9.47 -6.45
C LEU A 43 4.03 10.53 -7.55
N ASN A 44 4.45 10.20 -8.78
CA ASN A 44 4.45 11.15 -9.89
C ASN A 44 3.04 11.70 -10.22
N GLN A 45 2.00 10.94 -9.95
CA GLN A 45 0.62 11.41 -10.13
C GLN A 45 0.01 12.06 -8.89
N CYS A 46 0.66 11.98 -7.72
CA CYS A 46 0.19 12.52 -6.45
C CYS A 46 0.63 13.98 -6.28
N ILE A 47 0.03 14.91 -7.03
CA ILE A 47 0.43 16.33 -7.05
C ILE A 47 -0.06 17.16 -5.86
N HIS A 48 -0.78 16.53 -4.90
CA HIS A 48 -1.19 17.16 -3.64
C HIS A 48 -0.06 17.13 -2.61
N ASN A 49 -0.13 17.98 -1.60
CA ASN A 49 0.81 18.05 -0.49
C ASN A 49 0.56 16.96 0.57
N GLY A 50 1.52 16.83 1.49
CA GLY A 50 1.42 15.98 2.67
C GLY A 50 2.43 14.84 2.72
N PHE A 51 3.41 14.84 1.83
CA PHE A 51 4.52 13.89 1.80
C PHE A 51 5.76 14.47 2.46
N GLY A 52 6.63 13.65 3.05
CA GLY A 52 7.96 14.03 3.51
C GLY A 52 8.06 14.62 4.92
N LEU A 53 6.95 14.84 5.62
CA LEU A 53 6.95 15.46 6.95
C LEU A 53 7.80 14.71 7.97
N HIS A 54 7.84 13.39 7.92
CA HIS A 54 8.64 12.59 8.83
C HIS A 54 10.06 12.35 8.32
N ARG A 55 10.24 12.16 7.02
CA ARG A 55 11.53 11.82 6.40
C ARG A 55 12.40 13.06 6.14
N PHE A 56 11.83 14.08 5.51
CA PHE A 56 12.57 15.28 5.08
C PHE A 56 12.31 16.50 5.96
N LYS A 57 11.34 16.43 6.89
CA LYS A 57 10.89 17.56 7.72
C LYS A 57 10.35 18.73 6.90
N GLU A 58 9.88 18.44 5.70
CA GLU A 58 9.30 19.36 4.74
C GLU A 58 7.96 18.81 4.26
N GLU A 59 7.02 19.67 3.93
CA GLU A 59 5.77 19.28 3.29
C GLU A 59 5.96 19.34 1.77
N LEU A 60 6.00 18.18 1.14
CA LEU A 60 6.26 18.00 -0.28
C LEU A 60 5.03 17.48 -1.00
N THR A 61 4.99 17.70 -2.31
CA THR A 61 4.13 16.92 -3.22
C THR A 61 4.74 15.56 -3.52
N GLY A 62 3.96 14.64 -4.10
CA GLY A 62 4.47 13.32 -4.49
C GLY A 62 5.67 13.38 -5.44
N PRO A 63 5.60 14.15 -6.56
CA PRO A 63 6.74 14.32 -7.45
C PRO A 63 7.99 14.91 -6.79
N GLU A 64 7.84 15.89 -5.91
CA GLU A 64 8.97 16.46 -5.15
C GLU A 64 9.60 15.42 -4.22
N TYR A 65 8.78 14.60 -3.55
CA TYR A 65 9.27 13.50 -2.72
C TYR A 65 10.05 12.46 -3.55
N ALA A 66 9.52 12.07 -4.70
CA ALA A 66 10.18 11.14 -5.61
C ALA A 66 11.53 11.71 -6.08
N ALA A 67 11.54 12.97 -6.53
CA ALA A 67 12.75 13.64 -6.99
C ALA A 67 13.86 13.68 -5.93
N ARG A 68 13.53 13.85 -4.64
CA ARG A 68 14.53 13.77 -3.56
C ARG A 68 15.24 12.41 -3.51
N TYR A 69 14.50 11.31 -3.62
CA TYR A 69 15.10 9.98 -3.63
C TYR A 69 15.83 9.68 -4.94
N GLU A 70 15.32 10.14 -6.08
CA GLU A 70 16.00 10.01 -7.36
C GLU A 70 17.36 10.70 -7.34
N GLU A 71 17.44 11.92 -6.77
CA GLU A 71 18.69 12.65 -6.61
C GLU A 71 19.67 11.91 -5.69
N MET A 72 19.17 11.37 -4.55
CA MET A 72 19.99 10.55 -3.64
C MET A 72 20.54 9.29 -4.31
N VAL A 73 19.78 8.66 -5.20
CA VAL A 73 20.20 7.47 -5.95
C VAL A 73 21.13 7.83 -7.12
N LYS A 74 20.92 8.96 -7.80
CA LYS A 74 21.72 9.44 -8.91
C LYS A 74 23.21 9.60 -8.57
N ASP A 75 23.49 10.01 -7.33
CA ASP A 75 24.85 10.20 -6.83
C ASP A 75 25.52 8.88 -6.38
N THR A 76 24.93 7.75 -6.78
CA THR A 76 25.42 6.41 -6.42
C THR A 76 25.85 5.61 -7.65
N SER A 77 26.32 4.37 -7.43
CA SER A 77 26.62 3.40 -8.48
C SER A 77 25.42 2.53 -8.91
N VAL A 78 24.21 2.91 -8.53
CA VAL A 78 22.99 2.16 -8.86
C VAL A 78 22.70 2.24 -10.36
N THR A 79 22.52 1.08 -10.99
CA THR A 79 22.08 0.97 -12.38
C THR A 79 20.55 0.95 -12.42
N VAL A 80 19.95 1.62 -13.40
CA VAL A 80 18.49 1.68 -13.56
C VAL A 80 18.10 1.25 -14.98
N TYR A 81 17.22 0.27 -15.07
CA TYR A 81 16.56 -0.15 -16.30
C TYR A 81 15.09 0.29 -16.26
N THR A 82 14.80 1.44 -16.89
CA THR A 82 13.43 1.89 -17.16
C THR A 82 12.85 1.18 -18.39
N LYS A 83 11.53 1.32 -18.63
CA LYS A 83 10.81 0.65 -19.75
C LYS A 83 11.08 -0.85 -19.80
N THR A 84 11.36 -1.45 -18.65
CA THR A 84 11.76 -2.85 -18.50
C THR A 84 10.82 -3.56 -17.54
N MET A 85 10.02 -4.47 -18.07
CA MET A 85 9.03 -5.24 -17.32
C MET A 85 9.65 -6.54 -16.80
N ALA A 86 9.60 -6.76 -15.49
CA ALA A 86 9.89 -8.07 -14.91
C ALA A 86 8.69 -9.00 -15.17
N LEU A 87 8.94 -10.15 -15.82
CA LEU A 87 7.93 -11.11 -16.24
C LEU A 87 7.87 -12.32 -15.32
N ASP A 88 9.01 -12.71 -14.76
CA ASP A 88 9.17 -13.90 -13.93
C ASP A 88 10.33 -13.78 -12.97
N ILE A 89 10.24 -14.48 -11.84
CA ILE A 89 11.30 -14.61 -10.84
C ILE A 89 11.32 -16.06 -10.38
N SER A 90 12.45 -16.75 -10.55
CA SER A 90 12.62 -18.11 -10.05
C SER A 90 13.09 -18.13 -8.58
N GLU A 91 12.94 -19.28 -7.92
CA GLU A 91 13.45 -19.51 -6.55
C GLU A 91 14.99 -19.35 -6.46
N GLU A 92 15.71 -19.63 -7.57
CA GLU A 92 17.15 -19.43 -7.70
C GLU A 92 17.54 -17.96 -7.93
N LYS A 93 16.58 -17.07 -7.90
CA LYS A 93 16.73 -15.60 -8.08
C LYS A 93 17.18 -15.22 -9.49
N VAL A 94 16.68 -15.92 -10.52
CA VAL A 94 16.76 -15.49 -11.92
C VAL A 94 15.54 -14.66 -12.25
N VAL A 95 15.74 -13.42 -12.64
CA VAL A 95 14.70 -12.49 -13.07
C VAL A 95 14.63 -12.48 -14.59
N THR A 96 13.47 -12.85 -15.15
CA THR A 96 13.21 -12.71 -16.60
C THR A 96 12.58 -11.35 -16.84
N VAL A 97 13.18 -10.56 -17.71
CA VAL A 97 12.73 -9.20 -18.03
C VAL A 97 12.45 -9.06 -19.52
N CYS A 98 11.61 -8.07 -19.86
CA CYS A 98 11.32 -7.70 -21.24
C CYS A 98 11.36 -6.17 -21.39
N SER A 99 12.09 -5.71 -22.40
CA SER A 99 12.10 -4.30 -22.81
C SER A 99 12.06 -4.18 -24.34
N ARG A 100 11.65 -3.01 -24.84
CA ARG A 100 11.63 -2.77 -26.28
C ARG A 100 13.02 -2.77 -26.90
N GLU A 101 14.02 -2.32 -26.15
CA GLU A 101 15.40 -2.12 -26.65
C GLU A 101 16.22 -3.42 -26.57
N ARG A 102 16.00 -4.24 -25.51
CA ARG A 102 16.82 -5.40 -25.17
C ARG A 102 16.13 -6.74 -25.45
N GLY A 103 14.83 -6.73 -25.74
CA GLY A 103 14.03 -7.94 -25.91
C GLY A 103 13.78 -8.66 -24.57
N ILE A 104 13.81 -9.99 -24.59
CA ILE A 104 13.67 -10.84 -23.39
C ILE A 104 15.05 -11.26 -22.95
N GLU A 105 15.37 -10.98 -21.67
CA GLU A 105 16.65 -11.31 -21.05
C GLU A 105 16.45 -11.95 -19.68
N GLN A 106 17.50 -12.63 -19.22
CA GLN A 106 17.55 -13.19 -17.88
C GLN A 106 18.71 -12.56 -17.09
N ILE A 107 18.40 -12.16 -15.86
CA ILE A 107 19.33 -11.50 -14.93
C ILE A 107 19.42 -12.37 -13.68
N GLN A 108 20.61 -12.80 -13.31
CA GLN A 108 20.88 -13.52 -12.08
C GLN A 108 21.16 -12.53 -10.94
N ALA A 109 20.51 -12.71 -9.78
CA ALA A 109 20.75 -11.91 -8.59
C ALA A 109 21.27 -12.77 -7.42
N LYS A 110 22.12 -12.20 -6.55
CA LYS A 110 22.43 -12.81 -5.24
C LYS A 110 21.28 -12.58 -4.25
N ALA A 111 20.65 -11.40 -4.32
CA ALA A 111 19.44 -11.09 -3.57
C ALA A 111 18.46 -10.26 -4.44
N ILE A 112 17.16 -10.33 -4.11
CA ILE A 112 16.09 -9.59 -4.77
C ILE A 112 15.28 -8.82 -3.73
N ILE A 113 14.91 -7.57 -4.06
CA ILE A 113 13.90 -6.82 -3.30
C ILE A 113 12.65 -6.63 -4.16
N LEU A 114 11.53 -7.09 -3.64
CA LEU A 114 10.21 -6.93 -4.22
C LEU A 114 9.63 -5.59 -3.74
N ALA A 115 9.49 -4.61 -4.67
CA ALA A 115 9.01 -3.26 -4.41
C ALA A 115 7.95 -2.82 -5.42
N MET A 116 7.15 -3.77 -5.96
CA MET A 116 6.19 -3.58 -7.04
C MET A 116 4.94 -2.79 -6.64
N GLY A 117 4.78 -2.46 -5.36
CA GLY A 117 3.64 -1.69 -4.87
C GLY A 117 2.33 -2.48 -4.86
N CYS A 118 1.23 -1.81 -5.18
CA CYS A 118 -0.12 -2.36 -5.18
C CYS A 118 -0.92 -1.86 -6.39
N ARG A 119 -2.05 -2.52 -6.68
CA ARG A 119 -3.06 -2.08 -7.64
C ARG A 119 -4.40 -1.82 -6.94
N GLU A 120 -5.23 -1.00 -7.54
CA GLU A 120 -6.58 -0.76 -7.05
C GLU A 120 -7.51 -1.95 -7.35
N ARG A 121 -8.49 -2.16 -6.48
CA ARG A 121 -9.59 -3.09 -6.78
C ARG A 121 -10.45 -2.53 -7.89
N SER A 122 -10.63 -3.31 -8.94
CA SER A 122 -11.50 -2.98 -10.05
C SER A 122 -12.98 -3.22 -9.71
N ARG A 123 -13.87 -2.69 -10.56
CA ARG A 123 -15.31 -2.97 -10.52
C ARG A 123 -15.62 -4.48 -10.42
N GLY A 124 -14.90 -5.30 -11.19
CA GLY A 124 -15.08 -6.76 -11.17
C GLY A 124 -14.71 -7.40 -9.83
N ALA A 125 -13.73 -6.86 -9.13
CA ALA A 125 -13.28 -7.38 -7.83
C ALA A 125 -14.30 -7.16 -6.70
N ILE A 126 -15.19 -6.16 -6.84
CA ILE A 126 -16.27 -5.86 -5.88
C ILE A 126 -17.66 -6.20 -6.41
N SER A 127 -17.74 -6.79 -7.62
CA SER A 127 -18.99 -7.24 -8.26
C SER A 127 -20.08 -6.15 -8.32
N THR A 128 -19.71 -4.89 -8.56
CA THR A 128 -20.68 -3.78 -8.68
C THR A 128 -21.65 -4.05 -9.82
N PRO A 129 -22.97 -4.04 -9.57
CA PRO A 129 -23.99 -4.35 -10.58
C PRO A 129 -24.16 -3.23 -11.62
N GLY A 130 -25.05 -3.47 -12.58
CA GLY A 130 -25.45 -2.52 -13.62
C GLY A 130 -24.65 -2.65 -14.92
N ASP A 131 -24.88 -1.71 -15.84
CA ASP A 131 -24.33 -1.71 -17.19
C ASP A 131 -22.81 -1.55 -17.20
N ARG A 132 -22.15 -2.18 -18.18
CA ARG A 132 -20.68 -2.14 -18.37
C ARG A 132 -20.33 -1.19 -19.51
N VAL A 133 -20.23 0.09 -19.19
CA VAL A 133 -19.99 1.17 -20.14
C VAL A 133 -18.78 2.03 -19.71
N ALA A 134 -18.36 2.97 -20.57
CA ALA A 134 -17.34 3.96 -20.21
C ALA A 134 -17.80 4.86 -19.04
N GLY A 135 -16.87 5.55 -18.40
CA GLY A 135 -17.14 6.45 -17.27
C GLY A 135 -16.99 5.79 -15.90
N VAL A 136 -16.66 4.50 -15.81
CA VAL A 136 -16.31 3.84 -14.54
C VAL A 136 -14.81 3.64 -14.48
N TYR A 137 -14.13 4.33 -13.55
CA TYR A 137 -12.69 4.29 -13.37
C TYR A 137 -12.35 3.96 -11.91
N THR A 138 -11.17 3.39 -11.67
CA THR A 138 -10.58 3.46 -10.33
C THR A 138 -10.08 4.88 -10.07
N ALA A 139 -10.08 5.31 -8.81
CA ALA A 139 -9.72 6.67 -8.44
C ALA A 139 -8.27 7.02 -8.83
N GLY A 140 -7.33 6.07 -8.69
CA GLY A 140 -5.94 6.26 -9.10
C GLY A 140 -5.76 6.29 -10.62
N ALA A 141 -6.55 5.53 -11.39
CA ALA A 141 -6.53 5.64 -12.85
C ALA A 141 -7.04 7.02 -13.30
N ALA A 142 -8.14 7.51 -12.69
CA ALA A 142 -8.62 8.87 -12.94
C ALA A 142 -7.59 9.92 -12.55
N GLN A 143 -6.87 9.72 -11.44
CA GLN A 143 -5.78 10.60 -11.01
C GLN A 143 -4.67 10.67 -12.05
N LYS A 144 -4.25 9.53 -12.61
CA LYS A 144 -3.25 9.49 -13.68
C LYS A 144 -3.73 10.25 -14.91
N TYR A 145 -4.95 9.98 -15.37
CA TYR A 145 -5.51 10.70 -16.55
C TYR A 145 -5.55 12.20 -16.32
N CYS A 146 -5.99 12.67 -15.15
CA CYS A 146 -6.06 14.10 -14.88
C CYS A 146 -4.68 14.75 -14.68
N ASN A 147 -3.80 14.11 -13.90
CA ASN A 147 -2.58 14.76 -13.41
C ASN A 147 -1.36 14.53 -14.32
N ILE A 148 -1.31 13.43 -15.06
CA ILE A 148 -0.20 13.08 -15.95
C ILE A 148 -0.59 13.29 -17.42
N ASP A 149 -1.74 12.73 -17.82
CA ASP A 149 -2.12 12.68 -19.23
C ASP A 149 -2.93 13.92 -19.65
N GLY A 150 -3.39 14.76 -18.70
CA GLY A 150 -4.14 15.99 -18.96
C GLY A 150 -5.57 15.76 -19.46
N TYR A 151 -6.16 14.59 -19.21
CA TYR A 151 -7.53 14.26 -19.61
C TYR A 151 -8.53 14.51 -18.49
N PHE A 152 -9.62 15.18 -18.83
CA PHE A 152 -10.75 15.37 -17.94
C PHE A 152 -11.70 14.17 -18.04
N VAL A 153 -11.79 13.36 -16.97
CA VAL A 153 -12.48 12.06 -17.01
C VAL A 153 -14.00 12.15 -16.92
N GLY A 154 -14.56 13.27 -16.46
CA GLY A 154 -16.01 13.48 -16.40
C GLY A 154 -16.42 14.78 -15.72
N LYS A 155 -17.67 15.18 -15.93
CA LYS A 155 -18.22 16.48 -15.44
C LYS A 155 -19.11 16.35 -14.21
N ARG A 156 -19.79 15.22 -14.05
CA ARG A 156 -20.69 14.93 -12.92
C ARG A 156 -20.29 13.59 -12.34
N VAL A 157 -19.69 13.62 -11.15
CA VAL A 157 -18.93 12.51 -10.59
C VAL A 157 -19.58 12.00 -9.32
N VAL A 158 -19.73 10.69 -9.20
CA VAL A 158 -19.98 9.97 -7.95
C VAL A 158 -18.73 9.19 -7.60
N ILE A 159 -18.36 9.16 -6.33
CA ILE A 159 -17.19 8.42 -5.84
C ILE A 159 -17.69 7.31 -4.91
N LEU A 160 -17.20 6.09 -5.08
CA LEU A 160 -17.45 4.96 -4.20
C LEU A 160 -16.18 4.66 -3.41
N GLY A 161 -16.23 4.91 -2.11
CA GLY A 161 -15.16 4.67 -1.14
C GLY A 161 -14.46 5.94 -0.68
N SER A 162 -14.59 6.25 0.61
CA SER A 162 -14.04 7.42 1.29
C SER A 162 -12.64 7.19 1.88
N GLY A 163 -11.83 6.34 1.25
CA GLY A 163 -10.40 6.27 1.52
C GLY A 163 -9.67 7.51 0.98
N ASP A 164 -8.43 7.77 1.42
CA ASP A 164 -7.69 8.99 1.08
C ASP A 164 -7.64 9.28 -0.43
N ILE A 165 -7.48 8.27 -1.28
CA ILE A 165 -7.46 8.46 -2.74
C ILE A 165 -8.83 8.98 -3.24
N GLY A 166 -9.94 8.45 -2.72
CA GLY A 166 -11.30 8.91 -3.07
C GLY A 166 -11.51 10.36 -2.66
N LEU A 167 -11.17 10.70 -1.41
CA LEU A 167 -11.27 12.06 -0.87
C LEU A 167 -10.41 13.06 -1.68
N ILE A 168 -9.16 12.72 -1.95
CA ILE A 168 -8.25 13.55 -2.73
C ILE A 168 -8.79 13.76 -4.15
N MET A 169 -9.36 12.71 -4.77
CA MET A 169 -9.95 12.82 -6.09
C MET A 169 -11.26 13.60 -6.09
N ALA A 170 -12.06 13.58 -5.01
CA ALA A 170 -13.22 14.45 -4.86
C ALA A 170 -12.81 15.93 -4.97
N ARG A 171 -11.81 16.33 -4.19
CA ARG A 171 -11.23 17.67 -4.26
C ARG A 171 -10.61 17.96 -5.64
N ARG A 172 -9.82 17.03 -6.18
CA ARG A 172 -9.14 17.22 -7.46
C ARG A 172 -10.10 17.44 -8.60
N MET A 173 -11.13 16.60 -8.72
CA MET A 173 -12.15 16.72 -9.76
C MET A 173 -12.92 18.06 -9.64
N THR A 174 -13.22 18.49 -8.41
CA THR A 174 -13.88 19.79 -8.18
C THR A 174 -12.99 20.96 -8.63
N LEU A 175 -11.70 20.92 -8.33
CA LEU A 175 -10.74 21.94 -8.77
C LEU A 175 -10.57 21.99 -10.29
N GLU A 176 -10.75 20.87 -10.99
CA GLU A 176 -10.77 20.80 -12.45
C GLU A 176 -12.12 21.24 -13.07
N GLY A 177 -13.11 21.60 -12.26
CA GLY A 177 -14.40 22.09 -12.72
C GLY A 177 -15.48 21.02 -12.87
N ALA A 178 -15.27 19.80 -12.38
CA ALA A 178 -16.33 18.80 -12.26
C ALA A 178 -17.25 19.14 -11.07
N LYS A 179 -18.50 18.68 -11.14
CA LYS A 179 -19.40 18.63 -9.99
C LYS A 179 -19.33 17.24 -9.37
N VAL A 180 -18.70 17.12 -8.22
CA VAL A 180 -18.77 15.90 -7.41
C VAL A 180 -20.08 15.89 -6.65
N LEU A 181 -20.92 14.87 -6.89
CA LEU A 181 -22.28 14.80 -6.40
C LEU A 181 -22.38 14.11 -5.05
N ALA A 182 -21.51 13.12 -4.84
CA ALA A 182 -21.48 12.31 -3.61
C ALA A 182 -20.16 11.57 -3.50
N ASP A 183 -19.70 11.40 -2.25
CA ASP A 183 -18.79 10.34 -1.84
C ASP A 183 -19.60 9.30 -1.05
N VAL A 184 -19.46 8.02 -1.38
CA VAL A 184 -20.29 6.91 -0.89
C VAL A 184 -19.39 5.89 -0.18
N GLU A 185 -19.67 5.63 1.09
CA GLU A 185 -18.86 4.75 1.93
C GLU A 185 -19.70 3.59 2.48
N LEU A 186 -19.19 2.38 2.29
CA LEU A 186 -19.82 1.16 2.77
C LEU A 186 -19.84 1.07 4.30
N CYS A 187 -18.77 1.53 4.95
CA CYS A 187 -18.64 1.54 6.40
C CYS A 187 -19.49 2.65 7.05
N PRO A 188 -19.85 2.52 8.36
CA PRO A 188 -20.51 3.59 9.10
C PRO A 188 -19.58 4.74 9.51
N TYR A 189 -18.36 4.75 9.00
CA TYR A 189 -17.32 5.76 9.18
C TYR A 189 -16.46 5.88 7.92
N SER A 190 -15.86 7.05 7.70
CA SER A 190 -14.89 7.23 6.61
C SER A 190 -13.59 6.47 6.87
N ASN A 191 -13.02 5.90 5.83
CA ASN A 191 -11.73 5.21 5.85
C ASN A 191 -10.54 6.12 5.48
N GLY A 192 -10.74 7.41 5.31
CA GLY A 192 -9.69 8.40 5.09
C GLY A 192 -9.25 9.12 6.37
N LEU A 193 -8.15 9.84 6.27
CA LEU A 193 -7.65 10.69 7.35
C LEU A 193 -8.59 11.87 7.61
N ASN A 194 -8.83 12.23 8.86
CA ASN A 194 -9.74 13.32 9.23
C ASN A 194 -9.43 14.63 8.50
N ARG A 195 -8.15 14.98 8.32
CA ARG A 195 -7.77 16.19 7.56
C ARG A 195 -8.27 16.15 6.11
N ASN A 196 -8.26 14.96 5.50
CA ASN A 196 -8.71 14.80 4.11
C ASN A 196 -10.24 14.87 4.02
N ILE A 197 -10.97 14.40 5.04
CA ILE A 197 -12.43 14.58 5.10
C ILE A 197 -12.77 16.07 5.09
N VAL A 198 -12.14 16.86 5.96
CA VAL A 198 -12.37 18.31 6.02
C VAL A 198 -11.95 18.98 4.71
N GLN A 199 -10.69 18.82 4.31
CA GLN A 199 -10.11 19.54 3.18
C GLN A 199 -10.61 19.09 1.80
N CYS A 200 -11.20 17.91 1.68
CA CYS A 200 -11.61 17.36 0.40
C CYS A 200 -13.12 17.25 0.22
N LEU A 201 -13.88 17.15 1.31
CA LEU A 201 -15.35 17.09 1.24
C LEU A 201 -16.01 18.30 1.88
N GLU A 202 -15.74 18.62 3.15
CA GLU A 202 -16.42 19.69 3.89
C GLU A 202 -16.13 21.06 3.27
N ASP A 203 -14.87 21.38 2.94
CA ASP A 203 -14.47 22.65 2.30
C ASP A 203 -15.12 22.86 0.90
N TYR A 204 -15.67 21.81 0.29
CA TYR A 204 -16.29 21.84 -1.04
C TYR A 204 -17.78 21.47 -1.04
N ASP A 205 -18.40 21.36 0.14
CA ASP A 205 -19.81 20.97 0.30
C ASP A 205 -20.17 19.65 -0.42
N ILE A 206 -19.25 18.68 -0.46
CA ILE A 206 -19.47 17.38 -1.08
C ILE A 206 -20.10 16.44 -0.04
N PRO A 207 -21.32 15.91 -0.28
CA PRO A 207 -22.01 15.05 0.69
C PRO A 207 -21.35 13.67 0.79
N LEU A 208 -21.14 13.20 2.03
CA LEU A 208 -20.65 11.86 2.36
C LEU A 208 -21.81 10.97 2.82
N TYR A 209 -22.06 9.88 2.09
CA TYR A 209 -23.08 8.88 2.40
C TYR A 209 -22.44 7.66 3.06
N LEU A 210 -22.45 7.61 4.39
CA LEU A 210 -21.97 6.47 5.17
C LEU A 210 -22.99 5.32 5.19
N SER A 211 -22.52 4.08 5.32
CA SER A 211 -23.35 2.85 5.27
C SER A 211 -24.16 2.75 3.97
N HIS A 212 -23.57 3.15 2.84
CA HIS A 212 -24.17 3.07 1.50
C HIS A 212 -23.22 2.38 0.53
N THR A 213 -23.79 1.82 -0.53
CA THR A 213 -23.04 1.25 -1.66
C THR A 213 -23.74 1.48 -2.98
N VAL A 214 -23.01 1.37 -4.09
CA VAL A 214 -23.59 1.42 -5.44
C VAL A 214 -24.34 0.12 -5.71
N THR A 215 -25.62 0.25 -6.06
CA THR A 215 -26.52 -0.87 -6.32
C THR A 215 -26.95 -0.98 -7.78
N ASP A 216 -26.78 0.06 -8.58
CA ASP A 216 -27.02 0.02 -10.02
C ASP A 216 -26.21 1.09 -10.76
N ILE A 217 -25.89 0.81 -12.02
CA ILE A 217 -25.26 1.72 -12.97
C ILE A 217 -26.03 1.60 -14.27
N LYS A 218 -26.57 2.71 -14.78
CA LYS A 218 -27.28 2.76 -16.05
C LYS A 218 -26.50 3.52 -17.10
N ALA A 219 -26.53 2.96 -18.30
CA ALA A 219 -26.00 3.55 -19.51
C ALA A 219 -26.86 4.72 -20.02
N ASP A 220 -26.26 5.55 -20.87
CA ASP A 220 -27.00 6.43 -21.79
C ASP A 220 -27.80 5.61 -22.81
N GLU A 221 -28.63 6.27 -23.61
CA GLU A 221 -29.50 5.61 -24.59
C GLU A 221 -28.71 4.86 -25.68
N GLU A 222 -27.49 5.29 -25.95
CA GLU A 222 -26.60 4.68 -26.94
C GLU A 222 -25.67 3.62 -26.31
N HIS A 223 -25.79 3.36 -25.01
CA HIS A 223 -24.97 2.43 -24.22
C HIS A 223 -23.46 2.68 -24.27
N HIS A 224 -23.05 3.95 -24.42
CA HIS A 224 -21.64 4.32 -24.52
C HIS A 224 -21.04 4.70 -23.17
N ARG A 225 -21.81 5.39 -22.30
CA ARG A 225 -21.28 5.95 -21.07
C ARG A 225 -22.31 5.87 -19.92
N VAL A 226 -21.81 6.01 -18.69
CA VAL A 226 -22.65 6.15 -17.48
C VAL A 226 -23.58 7.36 -17.64
N LYS A 227 -24.86 7.17 -17.35
CA LYS A 227 -25.89 8.21 -17.26
C LYS A 227 -26.42 8.39 -15.85
N GLU A 228 -26.54 7.27 -15.10
CA GLU A 228 -27.05 7.28 -13.74
C GLU A 228 -26.30 6.27 -12.88
N VAL A 229 -26.11 6.62 -11.61
CA VAL A 229 -25.61 5.70 -10.56
C VAL A 229 -26.62 5.72 -9.42
N THR A 230 -27.10 4.56 -9.01
CA THR A 230 -27.97 4.39 -7.85
C THR A 230 -27.18 3.83 -6.68
N ILE A 231 -27.34 4.45 -5.51
CA ILE A 231 -26.81 3.97 -4.24
C ILE A 231 -27.95 3.52 -3.34
N SER A 232 -27.67 2.62 -2.40
CA SER A 232 -28.61 2.23 -1.35
C SER A 232 -27.91 2.11 -0.02
N LYS A 233 -28.64 2.38 1.06
CA LYS A 233 -28.19 2.10 2.41
C LYS A 233 -27.96 0.61 2.60
N VAL A 234 -26.97 0.21 3.43
CA VAL A 234 -26.71 -1.20 3.74
C VAL A 234 -26.98 -1.54 5.20
N ASP A 235 -27.34 -2.80 5.43
CA ASP A 235 -27.46 -3.37 6.78
C ASP A 235 -26.09 -3.73 7.38
N GLU A 236 -26.09 -4.25 8.62
CA GLU A 236 -24.87 -4.67 9.34
C GLU A 236 -24.10 -5.82 8.62
N LYS A 237 -24.72 -6.49 7.66
CA LYS A 237 -24.11 -7.52 6.81
C LYS A 237 -23.70 -6.99 5.43
N ASN A 238 -23.68 -5.66 5.28
CA ASN A 238 -23.38 -4.97 4.01
C ASN A 238 -24.34 -5.31 2.87
N ARG A 239 -25.60 -5.65 3.16
CA ARG A 239 -26.62 -5.93 2.14
C ARG A 239 -27.49 -4.72 1.93
N PRO A 240 -27.77 -4.33 0.65
CA PRO A 240 -28.63 -3.20 0.34
C PRO A 240 -30.02 -3.33 0.95
N ILE A 241 -30.54 -2.25 1.53
CA ILE A 241 -31.86 -2.16 2.11
C ILE A 241 -32.81 -1.61 1.06
N PRO A 242 -33.86 -2.39 0.61
CA PRO A 242 -34.84 -1.91 -0.35
C PRO A 242 -35.60 -0.69 0.16
N GLY A 243 -35.92 0.25 -0.77
CA GLY A 243 -36.62 1.49 -0.46
C GLY A 243 -35.73 2.62 0.06
N THR A 244 -34.41 2.45 0.02
CA THR A 244 -33.43 3.47 0.41
C THR A 244 -32.60 3.98 -0.77
N GLU A 245 -33.06 3.69 -1.98
CA GLU A 245 -32.35 4.02 -3.22
C GLU A 245 -32.30 5.56 -3.43
N ILE A 246 -31.10 6.02 -3.78
CA ILE A 246 -30.85 7.42 -4.22
C ILE A 246 -30.16 7.34 -5.57
N THR A 247 -30.72 7.99 -6.59
CA THR A 247 -30.17 7.99 -7.94
C THR A 247 -29.54 9.34 -8.26
N PHE A 248 -28.35 9.32 -8.80
CA PHE A 248 -27.61 10.47 -9.27
C PHE A 248 -27.47 10.42 -10.80
N GLU A 249 -27.91 11.48 -11.47
CA GLU A 249 -27.57 11.71 -12.87
C GLU A 249 -26.10 12.14 -12.93
N CYS A 250 -25.24 11.26 -13.47
CA CYS A 250 -23.79 11.47 -13.54
C CYS A 250 -23.22 10.80 -14.79
N ASP A 251 -22.06 11.26 -15.23
CA ASP A 251 -21.33 10.69 -16.36
C ASP A 251 -20.09 9.89 -15.93
N THR A 252 -19.80 9.88 -14.63
CA THR A 252 -18.59 9.23 -14.11
C THR A 252 -18.79 8.66 -12.70
N LEU A 253 -18.33 7.42 -12.51
CA LEU A 253 -18.20 6.75 -11.22
C LEU A 253 -16.72 6.46 -10.96
N LEU A 254 -16.16 6.99 -9.88
CA LEU A 254 -14.84 6.66 -9.42
C LEU A 254 -14.89 5.60 -8.30
N LEU A 255 -14.00 4.63 -8.37
CA LEU A 255 -13.90 3.54 -7.40
C LEU A 255 -12.63 3.71 -6.55
N SER A 256 -12.80 3.97 -5.26
CA SER A 256 -11.74 4.04 -4.25
C SER A 256 -11.94 2.95 -3.18
N VAL A 257 -12.04 1.70 -3.63
CA VAL A 257 -12.53 0.57 -2.83
C VAL A 257 -11.42 -0.35 -2.32
N GLY A 258 -10.26 0.22 -2.11
CA GLY A 258 -9.09 -0.41 -1.52
C GLY A 258 -8.08 -0.93 -2.53
N LEU A 259 -6.93 -1.31 -2.00
CA LEU A 259 -5.74 -1.70 -2.74
C LEU A 259 -5.46 -3.19 -2.59
N ILE A 260 -4.75 -3.77 -3.55
CA ILE A 260 -4.30 -5.16 -3.57
C ILE A 260 -2.79 -5.16 -3.80
N PRO A 261 -1.97 -5.67 -2.86
CA PRO A 261 -0.54 -5.86 -3.07
C PRO A 261 -0.23 -6.67 -4.33
N GLU A 262 0.77 -6.21 -5.10
CA GLU A 262 1.12 -6.77 -6.42
C GLU A 262 2.06 -7.96 -6.27
N ASN A 263 1.51 -9.14 -5.96
CA ASN A 263 2.28 -10.33 -5.58
C ASN A 263 2.28 -11.47 -6.62
N GLU A 264 2.02 -11.19 -7.90
CA GLU A 264 2.07 -12.24 -8.94
C GLU A 264 3.50 -12.77 -9.13
N LEU A 265 4.49 -11.89 -9.19
CA LEU A 265 5.91 -12.27 -9.25
C LEU A 265 6.38 -12.94 -7.95
N SER A 266 5.91 -12.48 -6.80
CA SER A 266 6.22 -13.10 -5.51
C SER A 266 5.79 -14.57 -5.45
N LYS A 267 4.59 -14.89 -5.98
CA LYS A 267 4.09 -16.27 -6.07
C LYS A 267 4.93 -17.14 -7.00
N LYS A 268 5.35 -16.60 -8.15
CA LYS A 268 6.23 -17.29 -9.09
C LYS A 268 7.58 -17.62 -8.46
N ALA A 269 8.11 -16.72 -7.65
CA ALA A 269 9.33 -16.91 -6.87
C ALA A 269 9.17 -17.88 -5.67
N GLY A 270 8.02 -18.52 -5.48
CA GLY A 270 7.76 -19.42 -4.35
C GLY A 270 7.53 -18.72 -3.00
N VAL A 271 7.35 -17.40 -2.98
CA VAL A 271 7.14 -16.63 -1.75
C VAL A 271 5.77 -16.93 -1.15
N LYS A 272 5.76 -17.32 0.13
CA LYS A 272 4.53 -17.51 0.90
C LYS A 272 3.87 -16.15 1.17
N LEU A 273 2.55 -16.06 0.96
CA LEU A 273 1.79 -14.85 1.24
C LEU A 273 0.98 -14.96 2.53
N ASP A 274 0.87 -13.86 3.25
CA ASP A 274 -0.05 -13.71 4.39
C ASP A 274 -1.48 -13.46 3.87
N PRO A 275 -2.48 -14.26 4.26
CA PRO A 275 -3.86 -14.10 3.77
C PRO A 275 -4.54 -12.81 4.24
N ARG A 276 -4.02 -12.16 5.29
CA ARG A 276 -4.58 -10.92 5.85
C ARG A 276 -4.08 -9.69 5.12
N THR A 277 -2.76 -9.53 5.00
CA THR A 277 -2.16 -8.41 4.25
C THR A 277 -2.19 -8.64 2.75
N ARG A 278 -2.25 -9.91 2.30
CA ARG A 278 -2.03 -10.36 0.92
C ARG A 278 -0.63 -10.04 0.39
N GLY A 279 0.26 -9.57 1.26
CA GLY A 279 1.69 -9.37 1.02
C GLY A 279 2.50 -10.60 1.39
N ALA A 280 3.81 -10.51 1.21
CA ALA A 280 4.73 -11.58 1.58
C ALA A 280 4.70 -11.87 3.08
N PHE A 281 4.85 -13.14 3.43
CA PHE A 281 5.15 -13.56 4.79
C PHE A 281 6.63 -13.29 5.04
N VAL A 282 6.96 -12.42 6.02
CA VAL A 282 8.32 -11.93 6.23
C VAL A 282 8.82 -12.12 7.67
N LYS A 283 10.14 -12.23 7.80
CA LYS A 283 10.85 -12.03 9.06
C LYS A 283 10.99 -10.54 9.38
N ASP A 284 11.41 -10.21 10.59
CA ASP A 284 11.61 -8.82 11.04
C ASP A 284 12.70 -8.04 10.27
N ASN A 285 13.58 -8.74 9.55
CA ASN A 285 14.53 -8.16 8.61
C ASN A 285 13.95 -7.95 7.20
N LEU A 286 12.64 -8.18 6.99
CA LEU A 286 11.89 -8.11 5.73
C LEU A 286 12.26 -9.19 4.70
N GLU A 287 13.05 -10.22 5.08
CA GLU A 287 13.28 -11.39 4.27
C GLU A 287 12.01 -12.25 4.21
N THR A 288 11.66 -12.69 3.02
CA THR A 288 10.49 -13.54 2.78
C THR A 288 10.72 -14.99 3.19
N SER A 289 9.78 -15.87 2.86
CA SER A 289 9.94 -17.33 3.03
C SER A 289 11.01 -17.94 2.11
N VAL A 290 11.49 -17.19 1.11
CA VAL A 290 12.56 -17.61 0.19
C VAL A 290 13.83 -16.85 0.55
N PRO A 291 14.92 -17.54 0.94
CA PRO A 291 16.16 -16.89 1.36
C PRO A 291 16.73 -15.96 0.28
N GLY A 292 17.11 -14.75 0.70
CA GLY A 292 17.66 -13.73 -0.19
C GLY A 292 16.61 -12.99 -1.03
N ILE A 293 15.31 -13.25 -0.84
CA ILE A 293 14.23 -12.44 -1.42
C ILE A 293 13.57 -11.65 -0.29
N PHE A 294 13.55 -10.32 -0.45
CA PHE A 294 13.00 -9.34 0.49
C PHE A 294 11.76 -8.68 -0.10
N ALA A 295 10.88 -8.14 0.75
CA ALA A 295 9.70 -7.39 0.30
C ALA A 295 9.52 -6.14 1.16
N CYS A 296 9.14 -5.01 0.53
CA CYS A 296 8.90 -3.75 1.21
C CYS A 296 7.90 -2.86 0.49
N GLY A 297 7.29 -1.93 1.23
CA GLY A 297 6.27 -1.02 0.71
C GLY A 297 4.93 -1.72 0.45
N ASN A 298 4.12 -1.16 -0.44
CA ASN A 298 2.74 -1.61 -0.63
C ASN A 298 2.58 -3.03 -1.19
N VAL A 299 3.64 -3.64 -1.70
CA VAL A 299 3.63 -5.07 -2.06
C VAL A 299 3.63 -5.98 -0.83
N LEU A 300 4.17 -5.50 0.30
CA LEU A 300 4.21 -6.21 1.58
C LEU A 300 2.96 -5.92 2.42
N GLN A 301 2.70 -4.64 2.66
CA GLN A 301 1.53 -4.14 3.39
C GLN A 301 1.19 -2.74 2.89
N VAL A 302 -0.10 -2.42 2.79
CA VAL A 302 -0.50 -1.09 2.32
C VAL A 302 -0.26 -0.05 3.40
N HIS A 303 0.58 0.93 3.09
CA HIS A 303 0.91 2.05 3.97
C HIS A 303 -0.01 3.25 3.74
N ASP A 304 -0.26 4.03 4.79
CA ASP A 304 -0.96 5.31 4.78
C ASP A 304 -0.01 6.50 4.50
N LEU A 305 1.27 6.38 4.86
CA LEU A 305 2.28 7.41 4.67
C LEU A 305 3.48 6.89 3.86
N VAL A 306 3.89 7.64 2.84
CA VAL A 306 5.07 7.28 2.03
C VAL A 306 6.36 7.28 2.83
N ASP A 307 6.47 8.10 3.87
CA ASP A 307 7.62 8.12 4.78
C ASP A 307 7.85 6.73 5.42
N ASN A 308 6.77 6.00 5.73
CA ASN A 308 6.84 4.63 6.22
C ASN A 308 7.30 3.65 5.13
N VAL A 309 6.83 3.84 3.89
CA VAL A 309 7.26 3.05 2.73
C VAL A 309 8.76 3.17 2.51
N SER A 310 9.28 4.39 2.56
CA SER A 310 10.72 4.64 2.35
C SER A 310 11.57 4.12 3.51
N ALA A 311 11.13 4.27 4.76
CA ALA A 311 11.82 3.70 5.91
C ALA A 311 11.88 2.16 5.85
N GLU A 312 10.78 1.52 5.42
CA GLU A 312 10.75 0.07 5.20
C GLU A 312 11.66 -0.33 4.03
N GLY A 313 11.70 0.45 2.94
CA GLY A 313 12.61 0.28 1.82
C GLY A 313 14.08 0.36 2.24
N GLU A 314 14.49 1.40 2.96
CA GLU A 314 15.85 1.54 3.48
C GLU A 314 16.25 0.34 4.35
N LYS A 315 15.33 -0.14 5.18
CA LYS A 315 15.52 -1.33 6.01
C LYS A 315 15.71 -2.60 5.15
N ALA A 316 14.91 -2.77 4.10
CA ALA A 316 15.05 -3.90 3.17
C ALA A 316 16.41 -3.85 2.45
N GLY A 317 16.81 -2.70 1.95
CA GLY A 317 18.11 -2.49 1.30
C GLY A 317 19.28 -2.81 2.20
N LYS A 318 19.27 -2.30 3.45
CA LYS A 318 20.27 -2.63 4.47
C LYS A 318 20.36 -4.14 4.71
N ASN A 319 19.24 -4.81 4.90
CA ASN A 319 19.19 -6.23 5.23
C ASN A 319 19.59 -7.11 4.03
N ALA A 320 19.24 -6.72 2.80
CA ALA A 320 19.72 -7.38 1.59
C ALA A 320 21.24 -7.25 1.44
N ALA A 321 21.83 -6.09 1.71
CA ALA A 321 23.27 -5.90 1.70
C ALA A 321 23.98 -6.77 2.76
N LEU A 322 23.41 -6.89 3.95
CA LEU A 322 23.94 -7.79 4.99
C LEU A 322 23.84 -9.26 4.57
N TYR A 323 22.70 -9.68 4.00
CA TYR A 323 22.53 -11.03 3.48
C TYR A 323 23.58 -11.39 2.41
N ILE A 324 23.87 -10.49 1.48
CA ILE A 324 24.88 -10.70 0.44
C ILE A 324 26.28 -10.86 1.02
N LYS A 325 26.60 -10.12 2.09
CA LYS A 325 27.93 -10.16 2.74
C LYS A 325 28.11 -11.34 3.68
N GLU A 326 27.09 -11.68 4.46
CA GLU A 326 27.18 -12.55 5.64
C GLU A 326 26.37 -13.85 5.48
N GLY A 327 25.47 -13.91 4.47
CA GLY A 327 24.53 -15.00 4.29
C GLY A 327 23.26 -14.87 5.15
N GLU A 328 22.49 -15.94 5.22
CA GLU A 328 21.24 -15.98 6.00
C GLU A 328 21.52 -15.83 7.50
N ARG A 329 20.77 -14.94 8.16
CA ARG A 329 20.80 -14.80 9.62
C ARG A 329 20.17 -16.02 10.28
N LYS A 330 20.94 -16.69 11.12
CA LYS A 330 20.49 -17.85 11.92
C LYS A 330 20.20 -17.39 13.33
N GLY A 331 19.01 -17.68 13.83
CA GLY A 331 18.57 -17.37 15.19
C GLY A 331 17.26 -18.09 15.49
N GLU A 332 16.89 -18.14 16.75
CA GLU A 332 15.56 -18.62 17.14
C GLU A 332 14.49 -17.71 16.54
N ILE A 333 13.37 -18.30 16.13
CA ILE A 333 12.25 -17.59 15.52
C ILE A 333 11.07 -17.58 16.47
N VAL A 334 10.58 -16.38 16.76
CA VAL A 334 9.33 -16.16 17.47
C VAL A 334 8.22 -15.82 16.45
N THR A 335 7.09 -16.51 16.52
CA THR A 335 5.96 -16.30 15.62
C THR A 335 5.09 -15.16 16.14
N ALA A 336 4.81 -14.16 15.29
CA ALA A 336 3.87 -13.08 15.62
C ALA A 336 2.44 -13.48 15.25
N VAL A 337 1.54 -13.43 16.24
CA VAL A 337 0.16 -13.89 16.13
C VAL A 337 -0.83 -12.73 16.29
N VAL A 338 -1.78 -12.67 15.39
CA VAL A 338 -2.87 -11.69 15.40
C VAL A 338 -3.86 -12.02 16.50
N GLY A 339 -4.04 -11.12 17.44
CA GLY A 339 -5.03 -11.22 18.52
C GLY A 339 -6.33 -10.48 18.20
N ASP A 340 -7.16 -10.28 19.22
CA ASP A 340 -8.45 -9.61 19.10
C ASP A 340 -8.27 -8.10 18.82
N GLY A 341 -9.22 -7.51 18.13
CA GLY A 341 -9.25 -6.07 17.81
C GLY A 341 -8.35 -5.63 16.67
N ILE A 342 -7.41 -6.46 16.16
CA ILE A 342 -6.50 -6.11 15.06
C ILE A 342 -6.77 -6.93 13.79
N SER A 343 -6.44 -6.35 12.63
CA SER A 343 -6.68 -6.96 11.31
C SER A 343 -5.55 -7.86 10.87
N TYR A 344 -4.32 -7.44 11.08
CA TYR A 344 -3.09 -8.15 10.71
C TYR A 344 -1.95 -7.74 11.64
N LEU A 345 -0.83 -8.45 11.52
CA LEU A 345 0.43 -8.15 12.20
C LEU A 345 1.59 -8.41 11.24
N CYS A 346 2.50 -7.44 11.09
CA CYS A 346 3.69 -7.53 10.26
C CYS A 346 4.91 -7.00 11.05
N PRO A 347 6.06 -7.67 11.04
CA PRO A 347 6.36 -8.97 10.43
C PRO A 347 5.63 -10.13 11.12
N GLN A 348 5.54 -11.27 10.45
CA GLN A 348 4.94 -12.49 10.99
C GLN A 348 5.93 -13.35 11.77
N GLN A 349 7.23 -13.14 11.59
CA GLN A 349 8.29 -13.83 12.28
C GLN A 349 9.33 -12.83 12.80
N ILE A 350 9.86 -13.11 13.98
CA ILE A 350 10.89 -12.31 14.63
C ILE A 350 12.10 -13.22 14.88
N SER A 351 13.24 -12.85 14.33
CA SER A 351 14.50 -13.55 14.57
C SER A 351 15.20 -12.96 15.79
N LEU A 352 15.62 -13.82 16.72
CA LEU A 352 16.41 -13.45 17.90
C LEU A 352 17.92 -13.47 17.61
N ALA A 353 18.33 -13.36 16.34
CA ALA A 353 19.74 -13.32 15.94
C ALA A 353 20.49 -12.05 16.36
N ASP A 354 19.78 -11.03 16.80
CA ASP A 354 20.32 -9.77 17.31
C ASP A 354 19.44 -9.20 18.44
N ASP A 355 20.02 -8.28 19.22
CA ASP A 355 19.32 -7.59 20.33
C ASP A 355 18.58 -6.31 19.90
N GLN A 356 18.37 -6.09 18.60
CA GLN A 356 17.68 -4.90 18.12
C GLN A 356 16.18 -4.97 18.46
N LYS A 357 15.54 -3.80 18.60
CA LYS A 357 14.09 -3.76 18.73
C LYS A 357 13.43 -4.15 17.42
N VAL A 358 12.37 -4.94 17.50
CA VAL A 358 11.47 -5.18 16.38
C VAL A 358 10.30 -4.21 16.44
N GLU A 359 9.91 -3.64 15.30
CA GLU A 359 8.70 -2.84 15.16
C GLU A 359 7.60 -3.72 14.57
N LEU A 360 6.53 -3.94 15.35
CA LEU A 360 5.33 -4.65 14.90
C LEU A 360 4.33 -3.63 14.36
N CYS A 361 3.94 -3.80 13.09
CA CYS A 361 2.94 -2.98 12.43
C CYS A 361 1.59 -3.69 12.40
N PHE A 362 0.50 -2.97 12.71
CA PHE A 362 -0.85 -3.51 12.66
C PHE A 362 -1.89 -2.41 12.38
N ARG A 363 -3.13 -2.81 12.08
CA ARG A 363 -4.29 -1.91 12.01
C ARG A 363 -5.42 -2.49 12.85
N VAL A 364 -6.21 -1.61 13.47
CA VAL A 364 -7.44 -2.02 14.17
C VAL A 364 -8.54 -2.38 13.17
N ARG A 365 -9.51 -3.20 13.61
CA ARG A 365 -10.63 -3.63 12.75
C ARG A 365 -11.74 -2.59 12.63
N LYS A 366 -11.90 -1.74 13.64
CA LYS A 366 -12.87 -0.65 13.74
C LYS A 366 -12.25 0.53 14.47
N PRO A 367 -12.78 1.74 14.33
CA PRO A 367 -12.35 2.84 15.18
C PRO A 367 -12.52 2.48 16.65
N VAL A 368 -11.52 2.76 17.47
CA VAL A 368 -11.53 2.54 18.93
C VAL A 368 -11.02 3.77 19.64
N ASP A 369 -11.78 4.22 20.61
CA ASP A 369 -11.41 5.31 21.50
C ASP A 369 -10.96 4.70 22.85
N ARG A 370 -9.95 5.30 23.49
CA ARG A 370 -9.39 4.87 24.77
C ARG A 370 -9.20 3.35 24.88
N SER A 371 -8.13 2.89 24.33
CA SER A 371 -7.84 1.46 24.24
C SER A 371 -6.47 1.12 24.81
N ARG A 372 -6.26 -0.17 25.02
CA ARG A 372 -4.98 -0.77 25.43
C ARG A 372 -4.50 -1.72 24.37
N VAL A 373 -3.28 -1.52 23.93
CA VAL A 373 -2.55 -2.50 23.13
C VAL A 373 -1.78 -3.39 24.09
N LEU A 374 -2.10 -4.67 24.10
CA LEU A 374 -1.50 -5.67 24.97
C LEU A 374 -0.64 -6.62 24.14
N VAL A 375 0.56 -6.89 24.62
CA VAL A 375 1.50 -7.85 24.00
C VAL A 375 1.73 -8.98 24.95
N TYR A 376 1.45 -10.18 24.50
CA TYR A 376 1.68 -11.42 25.24
C TYR A 376 2.77 -12.23 24.57
N ALA A 377 3.71 -12.76 25.36
CA ALA A 377 4.72 -13.74 24.92
C ALA A 377 4.44 -15.07 25.61
N ASP A 378 4.11 -16.11 24.83
CA ASP A 378 3.65 -17.43 25.34
C ASP A 378 2.55 -17.30 26.42
N GLY A 379 1.61 -16.37 26.23
CA GLY A 379 0.51 -16.13 27.17
C GLY A 379 0.84 -15.19 28.34
N GLU A 380 2.09 -14.81 28.55
CA GLU A 380 2.50 -13.85 29.57
C GLU A 380 2.45 -12.41 29.03
N LEU A 381 1.84 -11.48 29.77
CA LEU A 381 1.79 -10.07 29.41
C LEU A 381 3.17 -9.42 29.57
N VAL A 382 3.81 -9.06 28.45
CA VAL A 382 5.18 -8.47 28.43
C VAL A 382 5.18 -6.97 28.13
N LYS A 383 4.11 -6.44 27.51
CA LYS A 383 4.00 -4.99 27.24
C LYS A 383 2.55 -4.55 27.20
N LYS A 384 2.32 -3.33 27.69
CA LYS A 384 1.03 -2.63 27.63
C LYS A 384 1.25 -1.20 27.17
N VAL A 385 0.45 -0.73 26.22
CA VAL A 385 0.47 0.66 25.72
C VAL A 385 -0.95 1.19 25.70
N GLU A 386 -1.18 2.35 26.27
CA GLU A 386 -2.47 3.04 26.20
C GLU A 386 -2.54 3.95 24.97
N LYS A 387 -3.66 3.94 24.28
CA LYS A 387 -3.95 4.74 23.10
C LYS A 387 -5.26 5.50 23.31
N LEU A 388 -5.24 6.80 22.96
CA LEU A 388 -6.45 7.64 23.05
C LEU A 388 -7.42 7.34 21.91
N LYS A 389 -6.90 7.08 20.72
CA LYS A 389 -7.69 6.77 19.54
C LYS A 389 -6.85 5.96 18.55
N MET A 390 -7.48 4.99 17.92
CA MET A 390 -6.92 4.28 16.75
C MET A 390 -8.03 4.11 15.70
N ILE A 391 -7.68 4.21 14.43
CA ILE A 391 -8.61 4.06 13.30
C ILE A 391 -8.05 3.07 12.27
N PRO A 392 -8.89 2.34 11.52
CA PRO A 392 -8.43 1.34 10.54
C PRO A 392 -7.56 1.91 9.40
N SER A 393 -7.71 3.20 9.10
CA SER A 393 -6.94 3.87 8.05
C SER A 393 -5.49 4.17 8.45
N GLU A 394 -5.18 4.20 9.74
CA GLU A 394 -3.83 4.49 10.25
C GLU A 394 -3.12 3.20 10.67
N MET A 395 -1.85 3.07 10.27
CA MET A 395 -0.99 1.97 10.68
C MET A 395 -0.37 2.27 12.04
N GLU A 396 -0.64 1.41 13.00
CA GLU A 396 -0.01 1.45 14.31
C GLU A 396 1.36 0.77 14.29
N LYS A 397 2.34 1.38 14.93
CA LYS A 397 3.69 0.88 15.08
C LYS A 397 4.00 0.62 16.55
N LEU A 398 4.41 -0.58 16.86
CA LEU A 398 4.67 -1.03 18.22
C LEU A 398 6.10 -1.59 18.33
N PRO A 399 7.05 -0.82 18.87
CA PRO A 399 8.40 -1.31 19.10
C PRO A 399 8.41 -2.29 20.29
N ILE A 400 9.00 -3.47 20.09
CA ILE A 400 9.21 -4.53 21.08
C ILE A 400 10.69 -4.76 21.25
N ASP A 401 11.16 -4.82 22.48
CA ASP A 401 12.53 -5.25 22.81
C ASP A 401 12.60 -6.78 22.66
N LYS A 402 13.49 -7.27 21.83
CA LYS A 402 13.66 -8.72 21.59
C LYS A 402 14.05 -9.50 22.85
N LYS A 403 14.66 -8.85 23.83
CA LYS A 403 14.96 -9.46 25.13
C LYS A 403 13.70 -9.93 25.87
N LEU A 404 12.55 -9.30 25.63
CA LEU A 404 11.27 -9.75 26.20
C LEU A 404 10.75 -11.05 25.55
N LEU A 405 11.37 -11.46 24.44
CA LEU A 405 10.99 -12.63 23.65
C LEU A 405 12.00 -13.78 23.79
N ASP A 406 13.03 -13.63 24.61
CA ASP A 406 14.04 -14.68 24.83
C ASP A 406 13.39 -15.95 25.36
N GLY A 407 13.66 -17.09 24.68
CA GLY A 407 13.09 -18.40 25.02
C GLY A 407 11.59 -18.52 24.74
N LYS A 408 10.96 -17.54 24.11
CA LYS A 408 9.53 -17.56 23.74
C LYS A 408 9.35 -18.06 22.31
N LYS A 409 8.20 -18.68 22.04
CA LYS A 409 7.84 -19.24 20.72
C LYS A 409 6.83 -18.36 19.97
N GLU A 410 6.00 -17.63 20.72
CA GLU A 410 4.91 -16.84 20.18
C GLU A 410 4.85 -15.46 20.84
N VAL A 411 4.56 -14.42 20.02
CA VAL A 411 4.16 -13.10 20.48
C VAL A 411 2.80 -12.74 19.90
N LYS A 412 1.84 -12.44 20.75
CA LYS A 412 0.46 -12.08 20.37
C LYS A 412 0.17 -10.63 20.72
N VAL A 413 -0.41 -9.89 19.77
CA VAL A 413 -0.85 -8.50 19.99
C VAL A 413 -2.37 -8.46 20.00
N THR A 414 -2.97 -7.84 21.00
CA THR A 414 -4.42 -7.61 21.13
C THR A 414 -4.71 -6.14 21.39
N VAL A 415 -5.92 -5.70 21.04
CA VAL A 415 -6.44 -4.37 21.38
C VAL A 415 -7.73 -4.55 22.16
N GLU A 416 -7.80 -3.94 23.32
CA GLU A 416 -8.97 -3.92 24.21
C GLU A 416 -9.49 -2.50 24.38
N GLU A 417 -10.80 -2.29 24.25
CA GLU A 417 -11.44 -1.02 24.60
C GLU A 417 -11.46 -0.88 26.12
N VAL A 418 -11.18 0.33 26.61
CA VAL A 418 -11.28 0.65 28.04
C VAL A 418 -12.65 1.29 28.26
N SER A 419 -13.57 0.55 28.92
CA SER A 419 -14.83 1.12 29.40
C SER A 419 -14.54 2.27 30.36
N LEU A 420 -15.33 3.35 30.30
CA LEU A 420 -15.35 4.44 31.28
C LEU A 420 -15.86 3.95 32.61
#